data_8c58080d7571df31f74d828de7812d9b
#
_entry.id   8c58080d7571df31f74d828de7812d9b
#
_cell.length_a   1.000
_cell.length_b   1.000
_cell.length_c   1.000
_cell.angle_alpha   90.00
_cell.angle_beta   90.00
_cell.angle_gamma   90.00
#
_symmetry.space_group_name_H-M   'P 1'
#
loop_
_entity.id
_entity.type
_entity.pdbx_description
1 polymer ?
#
loop_
_entity_poly.entity_id
_entity_poly.type
_entity_poly.pdbx_seq_one_letter_code
_entity_poly.pdbx_strand_id
1 'polypeptide(L)'
;LNAKLNYKLGEKDRVFFSGYYGKDVFTFADREGGFSADMPWGNGIAALRWNHLFSSKLFMNVTSTFSDYKFKFGSKQDEFKIEFLSGIQDYSTKVDFSFYPNDRHRVKWGANYIYHIFTPSSVSASQDTIVFNTGNAQKLYSHEEAIYLMDEFDANDRLRINAGLRYTAFQHVGEFTRYIKGNISQPDTTITYGKGELIKFYHGLEPRISFRYLTGDHSSIKGGYAYNYQFVHLTSLSAVSLPTDIWYPTTDIAKPEKGFQASLGYFQNFFDDNYETSVEVYYKGMKNMVEFKEGALPGDNVNDNTDNLLVFGEGWAYGVELFLKKATGKFTGWIGYTWAKTERKFPDINAGNIYPAKYDRRHDLTVVGMYKINDSWTLSGSFIYATGNTLTLPTSWYVQDQNLLFNYGQRNSTRMAPYHRLDLSATWYDKAYKTKLDPATGKEIQVKKRLRNNIAISVYNVYNRANPFFLYVDNDGDFLNGDFKLTVKQVSLFPIIPSVTWNFEF
;
A
#
# COMPACT_ATOMS: atom_id res chain seq x y z
N LEU A 1 -3.65 14.73 -12.17
CA LEU A 1 -3.37 14.93 -13.59
C LEU A 1 -2.71 13.67 -14.16
N ASN A 2 -3.23 13.18 -15.30
CA ASN A 2 -2.64 12.04 -16.02
C ASN A 2 -2.39 12.45 -17.47
N ALA A 3 -1.23 12.06 -18.00
CA ALA A 3 -0.90 12.23 -19.41
C ALA A 3 -0.31 10.92 -19.95
N LYS A 4 -0.77 10.49 -21.14
CA LYS A 4 -0.20 9.33 -21.85
C LYS A 4 -0.07 9.68 -23.32
N LEU A 5 1.14 9.50 -23.83
CA LEU A 5 1.45 9.66 -25.23
C LEU A 5 2.09 8.36 -25.74
N ASN A 6 1.79 7.96 -26.95
CA ASN A 6 2.50 6.88 -27.61
C ASN A 6 2.78 7.28 -29.05
N TYR A 7 3.96 6.88 -29.51
CA TYR A 7 4.38 7.17 -30.88
C TYR A 7 5.07 5.96 -31.49
N LYS A 8 4.66 5.60 -32.70
CA LYS A 8 5.26 4.54 -33.48
C LYS A 8 6.39 5.13 -34.32
N LEU A 9 7.64 4.84 -33.95
CA LEU A 9 8.83 5.28 -34.67
C LEU A 9 9.07 4.53 -35.97
N GLY A 10 8.59 3.27 -36.01
CA GLY A 10 8.73 2.37 -37.15
C GLY A 10 7.88 1.12 -36.94
N GLU A 11 8.08 0.09 -37.79
CA GLU A 11 7.34 -1.16 -37.63
C GLU A 11 7.75 -1.96 -36.38
N LYS A 12 9.01 -1.79 -35.95
CA LYS A 12 9.60 -2.53 -34.83
C LYS A 12 9.71 -1.70 -33.54
N ASP A 13 9.54 -0.38 -33.62
CA ASP A 13 9.84 0.54 -32.54
C ASP A 13 8.63 1.37 -32.14
N ARG A 14 8.34 1.38 -30.84
CA ARG A 14 7.30 2.20 -30.24
C ARG A 14 7.78 2.83 -28.95
N VAL A 15 7.51 4.11 -28.79
CA VAL A 15 7.81 4.87 -27.58
C VAL A 15 6.52 5.30 -26.88
N PHE A 16 6.52 5.19 -25.55
CA PHE A 16 5.42 5.58 -24.70
C PHE A 16 5.96 6.56 -23.65
N PHE A 17 5.27 7.65 -23.49
CA PHE A 17 5.45 8.55 -22.36
C PHE A 17 4.22 8.48 -21.45
N SER A 18 4.43 8.42 -20.15
CA SER A 18 3.36 8.47 -19.15
C SER A 18 3.76 9.43 -18.04
N GLY A 19 2.87 10.34 -17.69
CA GLY A 19 3.04 11.27 -16.59
C GLY A 19 1.84 11.20 -15.65
N TYR A 20 2.11 11.28 -14.35
CA TYR A 20 1.12 11.42 -13.29
C TYR A 20 1.56 12.48 -12.30
N TYR A 21 0.62 13.29 -11.86
CA TYR A 21 0.81 14.18 -10.72
C TYR A 21 -0.48 14.23 -9.92
N GLY A 22 -0.38 13.93 -8.62
CA GLY A 22 -1.46 14.02 -7.64
C GLY A 22 -0.97 14.65 -6.35
N LYS A 23 -1.81 15.49 -5.75
CA LYS A 23 -1.59 16.05 -4.42
C LYS A 23 -2.92 16.08 -3.70
N ASP A 24 -2.95 15.47 -2.53
CA ASP A 24 -4.08 15.48 -1.61
C ASP A 24 -3.70 16.26 -0.36
N VAL A 25 -4.68 16.87 0.27
CA VAL A 25 -4.49 17.59 1.54
C VAL A 25 -5.63 17.19 2.48
N PHE A 26 -5.28 16.67 3.62
CA PHE A 26 -6.21 16.47 4.71
C PHE A 26 -5.96 17.54 5.76
N THR A 27 -6.99 18.33 6.07
CA THR A 27 -6.94 19.37 7.09
C THR A 27 -7.90 19.03 8.21
N PHE A 28 -7.41 19.06 9.42
CA PHE A 28 -8.20 18.97 10.64
C PHE A 28 -8.05 20.28 11.43
N ALA A 29 -9.15 20.88 11.85
CA ALA A 29 -9.13 22.05 12.70
C ALA A 29 -10.17 21.90 13.79
N ASP A 30 -9.79 22.17 15.04
CA ASP A 30 -10.72 22.31 16.12
C ASP A 30 -11.35 23.72 16.08
N ARG A 31 -12.67 23.77 16.23
CA ARG A 31 -13.42 25.04 16.19
C ARG A 31 -13.29 25.88 17.46
N GLU A 32 -12.91 25.27 18.57
CA GLU A 32 -12.91 25.91 19.89
C GLU A 32 -11.52 26.07 20.49
N GLY A 33 -10.51 25.36 20.00
CA GLY A 33 -9.22 25.19 20.68
C GLY A 33 -7.98 25.76 20.00
N GLY A 34 -8.07 26.53 18.91
CA GLY A 34 -6.90 27.10 18.24
C GLY A 34 -5.93 26.08 17.61
N PHE A 35 -6.30 24.78 17.63
CA PHE A 35 -5.50 23.69 17.07
C PHE A 35 -5.88 23.43 15.63
N SER A 36 -4.87 23.30 14.76
CA SER A 36 -5.05 22.80 13.40
C SER A 36 -3.91 21.86 13.00
N ALA A 37 -4.23 20.91 12.16
CA ALA A 37 -3.26 20.00 11.56
C ALA A 37 -3.52 19.82 10.07
N ASP A 38 -2.47 19.93 9.26
CA ASP A 38 -2.48 19.75 7.83
C ASP A 38 -1.58 18.58 7.45
N MET A 39 -2.12 17.68 6.64
CA MET A 39 -1.39 16.53 6.10
C MET A 39 -1.46 16.54 4.57
N PRO A 40 -0.64 17.33 3.88
CA PRO A 40 -0.48 17.20 2.44
C PRO A 40 0.44 16.04 2.08
N TRP A 41 0.03 15.23 1.13
CA TRP A 41 0.90 14.26 0.46
C TRP A 41 0.72 14.33 -1.04
N GLY A 42 1.76 13.96 -1.78
CA GLY A 42 1.71 14.02 -3.23
C GLY A 42 2.74 13.12 -3.87
N ASN A 43 2.46 12.78 -5.12
CA ASN A 43 3.35 11.98 -5.94
C ASN A 43 3.39 12.53 -7.37
N GLY A 44 4.61 12.71 -7.89
CA GLY A 44 4.88 13.03 -9.28
C GLY A 44 5.64 11.88 -9.93
N ILE A 45 5.15 11.35 -11.06
CA ILE A 45 5.79 10.25 -11.80
C ILE A 45 5.88 10.63 -13.26
N ALA A 46 7.07 10.39 -13.86
CA ALA A 46 7.27 10.46 -15.30
C ALA A 46 7.97 9.16 -15.74
N ALA A 47 7.43 8.50 -16.76
CA ALA A 47 7.99 7.28 -17.30
C ALA A 47 8.09 7.35 -18.83
N LEU A 48 9.27 6.98 -19.34
CA LEU A 48 9.53 6.80 -20.77
C LEU A 48 9.81 5.33 -21.01
N ARG A 49 9.05 4.70 -21.91
CA ARG A 49 9.25 3.31 -22.30
C ARG A 49 9.46 3.19 -23.79
N TRP A 50 10.53 2.55 -24.17
CA TRP A 50 10.80 2.10 -25.53
C TRP A 50 10.57 0.61 -25.64
N ASN A 51 9.72 0.23 -26.58
CA ASN A 51 9.49 -1.16 -26.96
C ASN A 51 10.13 -1.42 -28.32
N HIS A 52 10.93 -2.49 -28.43
CA HIS A 52 11.56 -2.93 -29.64
C HIS A 52 11.24 -4.39 -29.96
N LEU A 53 10.89 -4.65 -31.21
CA LEU A 53 10.62 -5.98 -31.76
C LEU A 53 11.83 -6.47 -32.54
N PHE A 54 12.66 -7.35 -31.94
CA PHE A 54 13.76 -7.98 -32.69
C PHE A 54 13.24 -8.96 -33.74
N SER A 55 12.24 -9.77 -33.35
CA SER A 55 11.57 -10.73 -34.21
C SER A 55 10.15 -10.98 -33.71
N SER A 56 9.40 -11.85 -34.37
CA SER A 56 8.07 -12.31 -33.91
C SER A 56 8.12 -13.06 -32.56
N LYS A 57 9.31 -13.48 -32.12
CA LYS A 57 9.50 -14.27 -30.91
C LYS A 57 10.27 -13.53 -29.81
N LEU A 58 10.94 -12.42 -30.11
CA LEU A 58 11.78 -11.72 -29.16
C LEU A 58 11.42 -10.22 -29.11
N PHE A 59 11.08 -9.78 -27.91
CA PHE A 59 10.69 -8.40 -27.60
C PHE A 59 11.57 -7.83 -26.49
N MET A 60 11.79 -6.53 -26.53
CA MET A 60 12.48 -5.80 -25.47
C MET A 60 11.65 -4.59 -25.07
N ASN A 61 11.63 -4.30 -23.76
CA ASN A 61 11.18 -3.03 -23.22
C ASN A 61 12.30 -2.41 -22.40
N VAL A 62 12.63 -1.17 -22.68
CA VAL A 62 13.45 -0.33 -21.81
C VAL A 62 12.54 0.72 -21.21
N THR A 63 12.49 0.79 -19.88
CA THR A 63 11.63 1.75 -19.18
C THR A 63 12.49 2.54 -18.20
N SER A 64 12.51 3.86 -18.35
CA SER A 64 13.13 4.78 -17.39
C SER A 64 12.03 5.56 -16.69
N THR A 65 12.09 5.62 -15.36
CA THR A 65 11.07 6.27 -14.53
C THR A 65 11.73 7.20 -13.53
N PHE A 66 11.15 8.36 -13.37
CA PHE A 66 11.37 9.27 -12.26
C PHE A 66 10.12 9.30 -11.38
N SER A 67 10.29 9.24 -10.06
CA SER A 67 9.21 9.34 -9.07
C SER A 67 9.65 10.25 -7.93
N ASP A 68 8.77 11.13 -7.47
CA ASP A 68 8.98 12.03 -6.32
C ASP A 68 7.74 11.97 -5.43
N TYR A 69 7.86 11.30 -4.30
CA TYR A 69 6.84 11.22 -3.27
C TYR A 69 7.24 12.07 -2.07
N LYS A 70 6.31 12.90 -1.62
CA LYS A 70 6.47 13.73 -0.42
C LYS A 70 5.23 13.66 0.45
N PHE A 71 5.47 13.53 1.72
CA PHE A 71 4.48 13.64 2.78
C PHE A 71 4.92 14.72 3.75
N LYS A 72 3.98 15.56 4.15
CA LYS A 72 4.19 16.59 5.18
C LYS A 72 3.09 16.46 6.23
N PHE A 73 3.44 16.63 7.47
CA PHE A 73 2.51 16.84 8.57
C PHE A 73 2.83 18.18 9.20
N GLY A 74 1.87 19.07 9.27
CA GLY A 74 1.96 20.33 9.98
C GLY A 74 0.93 20.38 11.09
N SER A 75 1.34 20.78 12.29
CA SER A 75 0.42 21.07 13.39
C SER A 75 0.68 22.48 13.89
N LYS A 76 -0.38 23.22 14.11
CA LYS A 76 -0.36 24.56 14.70
C LYS A 76 -1.27 24.58 15.91
N GLN A 77 -0.76 25.10 17.03
CA GLN A 77 -1.53 25.39 18.21
C GLN A 77 -1.16 26.80 18.67
N ASP A 78 -2.10 27.74 18.60
CA ASP A 78 -1.86 29.16 18.79
C ASP A 78 -0.72 29.67 17.88
N GLU A 79 0.37 30.18 18.43
CA GLU A 79 1.55 30.64 17.71
C GLU A 79 2.64 29.57 17.55
N PHE A 80 2.45 28.39 18.19
CA PHE A 80 3.39 27.28 18.08
C PHE A 80 3.07 26.39 16.89
N LYS A 81 4.07 26.13 16.03
CA LYS A 81 3.96 25.33 14.83
C LYS A 81 5.03 24.26 14.79
N ILE A 82 4.63 23.04 14.50
CA ILE A 82 5.52 21.92 14.19
C ILE A 82 5.26 21.46 12.76
N GLU A 83 6.32 21.28 11.98
CA GLU A 83 6.25 20.67 10.67
C GLU A 83 7.18 19.47 10.59
N PHE A 84 6.67 18.39 10.04
CA PHE A 84 7.37 17.15 9.76
C PHE A 84 7.30 16.86 8.25
N LEU A 85 8.43 16.56 7.64
CA LEU A 85 8.54 16.24 6.23
C LEU A 85 9.25 14.90 6.06
N SER A 86 8.68 14.02 5.23
CA SER A 86 9.31 12.79 4.76
C SER A 86 9.09 12.60 3.26
N GLY A 87 10.03 11.95 2.58
CA GLY A 87 9.91 11.73 1.14
C GLY A 87 10.93 10.76 0.58
N ILE A 88 10.66 10.33 -0.65
CA ILE A 88 11.54 9.48 -1.45
C ILE A 88 11.51 9.93 -2.90
N GLN A 89 12.69 10.04 -3.50
CA GLN A 89 12.85 10.28 -4.93
C GLN A 89 13.59 9.10 -5.54
N ASP A 90 13.04 8.56 -6.64
CA ASP A 90 13.60 7.41 -7.34
C ASP A 90 13.89 7.72 -8.79
N TYR A 91 15.07 7.32 -9.24
CA TYR A 91 15.46 7.29 -10.63
C TYR A 91 15.70 5.83 -11.01
N SER A 92 14.86 5.27 -11.85
CA SER A 92 14.94 3.86 -12.20
C SER A 92 15.06 3.64 -13.70
N THR A 93 15.80 2.58 -14.06
CA THR A 93 15.83 2.06 -15.43
C THR A 93 15.73 0.54 -15.38
N LYS A 94 14.82 0.02 -16.17
CA LYS A 94 14.54 -1.40 -16.28
C LYS A 94 14.61 -1.85 -17.73
N VAL A 95 15.28 -2.97 -17.99
CA VAL A 95 15.34 -3.62 -19.28
C VAL A 95 14.73 -5.01 -19.15
N ASP A 96 13.68 -5.28 -19.90
CA ASP A 96 12.97 -6.54 -19.92
C ASP A 96 13.01 -7.17 -21.31
N PHE A 97 13.37 -8.42 -21.40
CA PHE A 97 13.26 -9.23 -22.60
C PHE A 97 12.16 -10.27 -22.41
N SER A 98 11.40 -10.52 -23.48
CA SER A 98 10.42 -11.60 -23.55
C SER A 98 10.71 -12.43 -24.79
N PHE A 99 10.91 -13.73 -24.62
CA PHE A 99 11.27 -14.66 -25.66
C PHE A 99 10.30 -15.86 -25.68
N TYR A 100 9.76 -16.14 -26.85
CA TYR A 100 8.81 -17.21 -27.11
C TYR A 100 9.46 -18.22 -28.10
N PRO A 101 10.35 -19.11 -27.61
CA PRO A 101 11.05 -20.04 -28.50
C PRO A 101 10.09 -20.99 -29.22
N ASN A 102 9.05 -21.43 -28.51
CA ASN A 102 7.97 -22.29 -28.98
C ASN A 102 6.70 -22.04 -28.17
N ASP A 103 5.65 -22.82 -28.41
CA ASP A 103 4.33 -22.65 -27.77
C ASP A 103 4.31 -23.03 -26.28
N ARG A 104 5.32 -23.78 -25.81
CA ARG A 104 5.39 -24.27 -24.43
C ARG A 104 6.21 -23.39 -23.49
N HIS A 105 7.12 -22.57 -23.98
CA HIS A 105 8.02 -21.76 -23.19
C HIS A 105 7.80 -20.28 -23.41
N ARG A 106 7.74 -19.54 -22.33
CA ARG A 106 7.66 -18.07 -22.30
C ARG A 106 8.72 -17.54 -21.36
N VAL A 107 9.95 -17.39 -21.89
CA VAL A 107 11.12 -17.00 -21.13
C VAL A 107 11.15 -15.47 -20.99
N LYS A 108 11.37 -14.98 -19.77
CA LYS A 108 11.57 -13.56 -19.50
C LYS A 108 12.87 -13.39 -18.70
N TRP A 109 13.69 -12.40 -19.07
CA TRP A 109 14.84 -12.00 -18.31
C TRP A 109 15.01 -10.49 -18.39
N GLY A 110 15.79 -9.96 -17.48
CA GLY A 110 16.02 -8.54 -17.46
C GLY A 110 16.91 -8.08 -16.34
N ALA A 111 17.11 -6.77 -16.31
CA ALA A 111 17.82 -6.07 -15.27
C ALA A 111 17.04 -4.84 -14.82
N ASN A 112 17.20 -4.51 -13.55
CA ASN A 112 16.60 -3.31 -12.95
C ASN A 112 17.68 -2.58 -12.15
N TYR A 113 17.69 -1.27 -12.25
CA TYR A 113 18.52 -0.38 -11.45
C TYR A 113 17.68 0.76 -10.93
N ILE A 114 17.81 1.09 -9.64
CA ILE A 114 17.13 2.22 -8.99
C ILE A 114 18.17 2.97 -8.16
N TYR A 115 18.21 4.29 -8.33
CA TYR A 115 18.88 5.20 -7.43
C TYR A 115 17.85 5.90 -6.56
N HIS A 116 17.96 5.71 -5.25
CA HIS A 116 17.06 6.26 -4.25
C HIS A 116 17.68 7.44 -3.53
N ILE A 117 16.88 8.46 -3.29
CA ILE A 117 17.20 9.59 -2.40
C ILE A 117 16.09 9.66 -1.36
N PHE A 118 16.42 9.33 -0.12
CA PHE A 118 15.47 9.40 1.00
C PHE A 118 15.64 10.70 1.78
N THR A 119 14.52 11.27 2.17
CA THR A 119 14.42 12.26 3.23
C THR A 119 13.59 11.60 4.35
N PRO A 120 14.23 10.88 5.30
CA PRO A 120 13.49 10.04 6.24
C PRO A 120 12.62 10.85 7.17
N SER A 121 13.16 11.93 7.73
CA SER A 121 12.38 12.88 8.53
C SER A 121 13.12 14.22 8.61
N SER A 122 12.40 15.30 8.46
CA SER A 122 12.87 16.65 8.77
C SER A 122 11.82 17.30 9.65
N VAL A 123 12.20 17.68 10.85
CA VAL A 123 11.31 18.33 11.82
C VAL A 123 11.74 19.78 11.94
N SER A 124 10.78 20.69 11.87
CA SER A 124 10.98 22.11 12.21
C SER A 124 9.91 22.54 13.21
N ALA A 125 10.29 23.33 14.18
CA ALA A 125 9.38 23.94 15.13
C ALA A 125 9.56 25.46 15.09
N SER A 126 8.49 26.20 15.25
CA SER A 126 8.55 27.66 15.36
C SER A 126 7.50 28.17 16.34
N GLN A 127 7.81 29.28 16.98
CA GLN A 127 6.88 30.02 17.82
C GLN A 127 6.99 31.48 17.43
N ASP A 128 5.91 32.07 16.96
CA ASP A 128 5.90 33.39 16.32
C ASP A 128 6.94 33.49 15.21
N THR A 129 7.91 34.41 15.38
CA THR A 129 9.02 34.63 14.45
C THR A 129 10.28 33.81 14.78
N ILE A 130 10.28 33.10 15.92
CA ILE A 130 11.43 32.30 16.37
C ILE A 130 11.32 30.90 15.75
N VAL A 131 12.30 30.53 14.94
CA VAL A 131 12.42 29.16 14.37
C VAL A 131 13.42 28.39 15.22
N PHE A 132 12.95 27.30 15.81
CA PHE A 132 13.83 26.36 16.52
C PHE A 132 14.50 25.47 15.46
N ASN A 133 15.82 25.52 15.39
CA ASN A 133 16.57 24.65 14.50
C ASN A 133 16.64 23.25 15.11
N THR A 134 15.74 22.37 14.70
CA THR A 134 15.70 20.97 15.11
C THR A 134 16.67 20.10 14.32
N GLY A 135 17.49 20.72 13.43
CA GLY A 135 18.39 20.05 12.51
C GLY A 135 17.67 19.52 11.27
N ASN A 136 18.39 19.51 10.15
CA ASN A 136 17.91 18.84 8.95
C ASN A 136 18.28 17.35 9.03
N ALA A 137 17.31 16.47 8.93
CA ALA A 137 17.59 15.06 8.76
C ALA A 137 18.51 14.84 7.55
N GLN A 138 19.56 14.05 7.74
CA GLN A 138 20.44 13.69 6.65
C GLN A 138 19.67 12.97 5.55
N LYS A 139 19.89 13.34 4.32
CA LYS A 139 19.43 12.53 3.18
C LYS A 139 20.23 11.23 3.16
N LEU A 140 19.54 10.16 2.78
CA LEU A 140 20.15 8.85 2.62
C LEU A 140 20.12 8.47 1.15
N TYR A 141 21.21 7.90 0.66
CA TYR A 141 21.37 7.56 -0.74
C TYR A 141 21.63 6.06 -0.88
N SER A 142 21.02 5.45 -1.88
CA SER A 142 21.23 4.03 -2.14
C SER A 142 21.06 3.66 -3.60
N HIS A 143 21.71 2.57 -3.99
CA HIS A 143 21.52 1.90 -5.27
C HIS A 143 20.87 0.54 -5.02
N GLU A 144 19.85 0.21 -5.79
CA GLU A 144 19.23 -1.10 -5.83
C GLU A 144 19.34 -1.67 -7.23
N GLU A 145 19.97 -2.85 -7.36
CA GLU A 145 20.16 -3.54 -8.60
C GLU A 145 19.53 -4.93 -8.56
N ALA A 146 19.08 -5.39 -9.71
CA ALA A 146 18.63 -6.77 -9.84
C ALA A 146 18.79 -7.27 -11.27
N ILE A 147 19.08 -8.57 -11.38
CA ILE A 147 18.97 -9.33 -12.61
C ILE A 147 18.02 -10.51 -12.35
N TYR A 148 17.27 -10.91 -13.35
CA TYR A 148 16.34 -12.02 -13.19
C TYR A 148 16.14 -12.80 -14.48
N LEU A 149 15.79 -14.07 -14.29
CA LEU A 149 15.37 -15.01 -15.34
C LEU A 149 14.14 -15.76 -14.84
N MET A 150 13.14 -15.92 -15.69
CA MET A 150 11.91 -16.66 -15.42
C MET A 150 11.45 -17.37 -16.67
N ASP A 151 10.95 -18.59 -16.52
CA ASP A 151 10.27 -19.33 -17.56
C ASP A 151 8.87 -19.75 -17.10
N GLU A 152 7.89 -19.46 -17.94
CA GLU A 152 6.55 -20.03 -17.86
C GLU A 152 6.49 -21.19 -18.84
N PHE A 153 6.42 -22.40 -18.29
CA PHE A 153 6.52 -23.66 -19.00
C PHE A 153 5.21 -24.44 -18.96
N ASP A 154 4.63 -24.69 -20.11
CA ASP A 154 3.51 -25.63 -20.30
C ASP A 154 4.08 -27.06 -20.44
N ALA A 155 4.24 -27.77 -19.31
CA ALA A 155 4.81 -29.13 -19.29
C ALA A 155 3.94 -30.10 -20.08
N ASN A 156 2.63 -29.95 -20.00
CA ASN A 156 1.60 -30.63 -20.80
C ASN A 156 0.29 -29.81 -20.76
N ASP A 157 -0.77 -30.31 -21.36
CA ASP A 157 -2.09 -29.64 -21.43
C ASP A 157 -2.71 -29.36 -20.06
N ARG A 158 -2.28 -30.10 -19.02
CA ARG A 158 -2.80 -29.96 -17.65
C ARG A 158 -1.89 -29.24 -16.68
N LEU A 159 -0.58 -29.24 -16.93
CA LEU A 159 0.41 -28.71 -15.98
C LEU A 159 1.16 -27.54 -16.58
N ARG A 160 1.02 -26.37 -15.96
CA ARG A 160 1.84 -25.19 -16.19
C ARG A 160 2.67 -24.90 -14.95
N ILE A 161 3.94 -24.60 -15.15
CA ILE A 161 4.91 -24.26 -14.12
C ILE A 161 5.52 -22.91 -14.46
N ASN A 162 5.59 -21.99 -13.51
CA ASN A 162 6.39 -20.78 -13.58
C ASN A 162 7.54 -20.91 -12.60
N ALA A 163 8.77 -20.86 -13.09
CA ALA A 163 9.95 -20.88 -12.25
C ALA A 163 10.85 -19.69 -12.59
N GLY A 164 11.37 -19.03 -11.58
CA GLY A 164 12.22 -17.86 -11.76
C GLY A 164 13.21 -17.69 -10.63
N LEU A 165 14.31 -17.05 -10.97
CA LEU A 165 15.33 -16.64 -10.02
C LEU A 165 15.71 -15.17 -10.28
N ARG A 166 15.70 -14.39 -9.22
CA ARG A 166 16.21 -13.02 -9.21
C ARG A 166 17.40 -12.95 -8.27
N TYR A 167 18.48 -12.36 -8.73
CA TYR A 167 19.54 -11.89 -7.87
C TYR A 167 19.36 -10.40 -7.65
N THR A 168 19.39 -9.97 -6.40
CA THR A 168 19.22 -8.58 -6.01
C THR A 168 20.41 -8.12 -5.20
N ALA A 169 20.77 -6.86 -5.34
CA ALA A 169 21.83 -6.20 -4.62
C ALA A 169 21.36 -4.82 -4.16
N PHE A 170 21.94 -4.34 -3.06
CA PHE A 170 21.63 -3.03 -2.50
C PHE A 170 22.90 -2.42 -1.88
N GLN A 171 23.13 -1.16 -2.17
CA GLN A 171 24.28 -0.40 -1.69
C GLN A 171 23.80 0.84 -0.97
N HIS A 172 24.03 0.92 0.34
CA HIS A 172 23.91 2.17 1.08
C HIS A 172 25.20 2.97 0.89
N VAL A 173 25.07 4.20 0.38
CA VAL A 173 26.23 5.04 0.04
C VAL A 173 26.15 6.42 0.71
N GLY A 174 27.29 7.04 0.95
CA GLY A 174 27.39 8.43 1.44
C GLY A 174 26.97 9.45 0.35
N GLU A 175 26.80 10.64 0.71
CA GLU A 175 27.27 11.44 1.85
C GLU A 175 26.45 11.12 3.13
N PHE A 176 27.11 10.73 4.22
CA PHE A 176 26.44 10.33 5.46
C PHE A 176 27.37 10.42 6.68
N THR A 177 26.85 10.89 7.82
CA THR A 177 27.53 10.84 9.10
C THR A 177 26.83 9.88 10.03
N ARG A 178 27.54 8.82 10.45
CA ARG A 178 27.08 7.87 11.46
C ARG A 178 27.40 8.39 12.85
N TYR A 179 26.38 8.57 13.68
CA TYR A 179 26.52 8.90 15.08
C TYR A 179 26.48 7.60 15.90
N ILE A 180 27.56 7.34 16.63
CA ILE A 180 27.69 6.17 17.50
C ILE A 180 27.63 6.67 18.93
N LYS A 181 26.56 6.33 19.63
CA LYS A 181 26.39 6.69 21.04
C LYS A 181 27.37 5.88 21.89
N GLY A 182 28.15 6.59 22.67
CA GLY A 182 29.03 6.00 23.67
C GLY A 182 28.27 5.49 24.89
N ASN A 183 29.00 5.01 25.85
CA ASN A 183 28.49 4.67 27.20
C ASN A 183 29.29 5.42 28.25
N ILE A 184 29.04 5.12 29.55
CA ILE A 184 29.71 5.77 30.68
C ILE A 184 31.26 5.75 30.56
N SER A 185 31.81 4.77 29.80
CA SER A 185 33.26 4.58 29.67
C SER A 185 33.82 4.99 28.30
N GLN A 186 32.94 5.28 27.31
CA GLN A 186 33.34 5.64 25.95
C GLN A 186 32.55 6.87 25.47
N PRO A 187 33.22 7.92 24.99
CA PRO A 187 32.53 9.09 24.45
C PRO A 187 31.78 8.78 23.19
N ASP A 188 30.80 9.63 22.86
CA ASP A 188 30.14 9.62 21.55
C ASP A 188 31.16 9.83 20.43
N THR A 189 31.04 9.07 19.35
CA THR A 189 31.92 9.16 18.18
C THR A 189 31.13 9.29 16.90
N THR A 190 31.78 9.79 15.85
CA THR A 190 31.16 9.93 14.52
C THR A 190 32.07 9.32 13.46
N ILE A 191 31.45 8.72 12.44
CA ILE A 191 32.11 8.27 11.21
C ILE A 191 31.45 9.01 10.06
N THR A 192 32.23 9.75 9.29
CA THR A 192 31.72 10.51 8.14
C THR A 192 32.16 9.80 6.85
N TYR A 193 31.20 9.56 5.98
CA TYR A 193 31.38 8.98 4.64
C TYR A 193 31.20 10.05 3.58
N GLY A 194 32.12 10.10 2.61
CA GLY A 194 32.07 11.02 1.50
C GLY A 194 30.97 10.66 0.48
N LYS A 195 30.71 11.57 -0.44
CA LYS A 195 29.71 11.38 -1.48
C LYS A 195 30.00 10.14 -2.34
N GLY A 196 29.03 9.21 -2.40
CA GLY A 196 29.15 7.96 -3.17
C GLY A 196 30.04 6.89 -2.51
N GLU A 197 30.61 7.16 -1.33
CA GLU A 197 31.39 6.17 -0.59
C GLU A 197 30.49 5.02 -0.11
N LEU A 198 30.93 3.77 -0.31
CA LEU A 198 30.17 2.60 0.09
C LEU A 198 30.18 2.44 1.61
N ILE A 199 29.01 2.47 2.22
CA ILE A 199 28.81 2.26 3.66
C ILE A 199 28.52 0.79 3.92
N LYS A 200 27.56 0.22 3.17
CA LYS A 200 27.13 -1.17 3.33
C LYS A 200 26.61 -1.77 2.03
N PHE A 201 26.95 -3.05 1.82
CA PHE A 201 26.49 -3.84 0.68
C PHE A 201 25.68 -5.05 1.17
N TYR A 202 24.51 -5.26 0.56
CA TYR A 202 23.66 -6.43 0.77
C TYR A 202 23.32 -7.05 -0.57
N HIS A 203 23.14 -8.36 -0.59
CA HIS A 203 22.69 -9.07 -1.78
C HIS A 203 21.94 -10.35 -1.41
N GLY A 204 21.20 -10.91 -2.36
CA GLY A 204 20.50 -12.16 -2.16
C GLY A 204 19.89 -12.77 -3.41
N LEU A 205 19.47 -14.01 -3.27
CA LEU A 205 18.75 -14.75 -4.30
C LEU A 205 17.28 -14.84 -3.91
N GLU A 206 16.40 -14.58 -4.86
CA GLU A 206 14.94 -14.59 -4.71
C GLU A 206 14.34 -15.64 -5.65
N PRO A 207 14.28 -16.93 -5.23
CA PRO A 207 13.60 -17.96 -5.99
C PRO A 207 12.09 -17.78 -5.95
N ARG A 208 11.43 -18.06 -7.09
CA ARG A 208 9.98 -18.06 -7.23
C ARG A 208 9.57 -19.28 -8.04
N ILE A 209 8.57 -20.00 -7.56
CA ILE A 209 7.97 -21.10 -8.28
C ILE A 209 6.47 -21.07 -8.05
N SER A 210 5.71 -21.28 -9.11
CA SER A 210 4.27 -21.51 -9.01
C SER A 210 3.85 -22.54 -10.05
N PHE A 211 2.75 -23.22 -9.79
CA PHE A 211 2.19 -24.19 -10.72
C PHE A 211 0.66 -24.08 -10.76
N ARG A 212 0.11 -24.50 -11.88
CA ARG A 212 -1.31 -24.78 -12.07
C ARG A 212 -1.45 -26.17 -12.66
N TYR A 213 -2.17 -27.02 -11.97
CA TYR A 213 -2.52 -28.36 -12.43
C TYR A 213 -4.03 -28.47 -12.61
N LEU A 214 -4.48 -28.77 -13.83
CA LEU A 214 -5.88 -29.02 -14.15
C LEU A 214 -6.25 -30.43 -13.65
N THR A 215 -7.13 -30.49 -12.66
CA THR A 215 -7.65 -31.77 -12.09
C THR A 215 -8.84 -32.29 -12.90
N GLY A 216 -9.46 -31.43 -13.70
CA GLY A 216 -10.55 -31.72 -14.61
C GLY A 216 -10.77 -30.54 -15.54
N ASP A 217 -11.81 -30.60 -16.38
CA ASP A 217 -12.11 -29.54 -17.37
C ASP A 217 -12.51 -28.20 -16.69
N HIS A 218 -13.10 -28.30 -15.51
CA HIS A 218 -13.59 -27.13 -14.74
C HIS A 218 -12.90 -26.98 -13.38
N SER A 219 -11.79 -27.69 -13.14
CA SER A 219 -11.13 -27.65 -11.84
C SER A 219 -9.60 -27.59 -11.93
N SER A 220 -8.96 -26.94 -10.97
CA SER A 220 -7.51 -26.86 -10.90
C SER A 220 -6.99 -26.69 -9.48
N ILE A 221 -5.79 -27.19 -9.25
CA ILE A 221 -4.97 -26.87 -8.07
C ILE A 221 -3.89 -25.88 -8.52
N LYS A 222 -3.73 -24.80 -7.76
CA LYS A 222 -2.64 -23.84 -7.95
C LYS A 222 -1.83 -23.75 -6.65
N GLY A 223 -0.53 -23.63 -6.79
CA GLY A 223 0.33 -23.41 -5.65
C GLY A 223 1.50 -22.52 -6.02
N GLY A 224 2.09 -21.91 -5.01
CA GLY A 224 3.23 -21.02 -5.22
C GLY A 224 4.10 -20.86 -3.99
N TYR A 225 5.36 -20.59 -4.24
CA TYR A 225 6.36 -20.19 -3.27
C TYR A 225 7.18 -19.02 -3.82
N ALA A 226 7.40 -18.01 -3.01
CA ALA A 226 8.28 -16.90 -3.34
C ALA A 226 9.10 -16.52 -2.12
N TYR A 227 10.37 -16.19 -2.35
CA TYR A 227 11.28 -15.58 -1.37
C TYR A 227 11.71 -14.21 -1.90
N ASN A 228 11.68 -13.19 -1.04
CA ASN A 228 11.94 -11.80 -1.44
C ASN A 228 12.81 -11.09 -0.40
N TYR A 229 13.57 -10.11 -0.87
CA TYR A 229 14.23 -9.09 -0.07
C TYR A 229 13.49 -7.77 -0.22
N GLN A 230 13.38 -7.00 0.86
CA GLN A 230 12.86 -5.63 0.84
C GLN A 230 13.92 -4.72 1.45
N PHE A 231 14.34 -3.72 0.66
CA PHE A 231 15.41 -2.79 1.05
C PHE A 231 14.88 -1.43 1.49
N VAL A 232 13.61 -1.16 1.23
CA VAL A 232 12.93 0.07 1.63
C VAL A 232 11.86 -0.28 2.66
N HIS A 233 11.98 0.30 3.85
CA HIS A 233 11.12 0.03 4.98
C HIS A 233 10.10 1.16 5.15
N LEU A 234 8.88 0.81 5.55
CA LEU A 234 7.86 1.75 5.96
C LEU A 234 7.68 1.60 7.48
N THR A 235 8.17 2.59 8.22
CA THR A 235 8.15 2.58 9.70
C THR A 235 7.07 3.52 10.22
N SER A 236 6.25 3.03 11.15
CA SER A 236 5.18 3.83 11.76
C SER A 236 5.67 4.53 13.01
N LEU A 237 5.50 5.85 13.07
CA LEU A 237 5.89 6.69 14.20
C LEU A 237 4.97 6.58 15.42
N SER A 238 3.76 6.11 15.21
CA SER A 238 2.71 6.17 16.23
C SER A 238 2.12 4.82 16.54
N ALA A 239 1.93 4.54 17.83
CA ALA A 239 1.06 3.47 18.29
C ALA A 239 -0.39 3.70 17.86
N VAL A 240 -0.78 4.95 17.61
CA VAL A 240 -2.07 5.38 17.06
C VAL A 240 -1.98 5.36 15.52
N SER A 241 -3.05 4.95 14.85
CA SER A 241 -3.13 4.85 13.38
C SER A 241 -3.18 6.22 12.69
N LEU A 242 -2.12 7.01 12.81
CA LEU A 242 -1.97 8.22 12.02
C LEU A 242 -1.23 7.90 10.71
N PRO A 243 -1.52 8.57 9.60
CA PRO A 243 -0.80 8.40 8.34
C PRO A 243 0.56 9.12 8.37
N THR A 244 1.41 8.79 9.36
CA THR A 244 2.72 9.42 9.61
C THR A 244 3.87 8.44 9.38
N ASP A 245 3.68 7.47 8.52
CA ASP A 245 4.68 6.45 8.25
C ASP A 245 5.86 7.02 7.46
N ILE A 246 7.08 6.62 7.83
CA ILE A 246 8.33 7.12 7.27
C ILE A 246 8.95 6.08 6.35
N TRP A 247 9.34 6.51 5.15
CA TRP A 247 10.17 5.72 4.25
C TRP A 247 11.64 5.77 4.68
N TYR A 248 12.20 4.61 4.99
CA TYR A 248 13.57 4.48 5.46
C TYR A 248 14.32 3.38 4.69
N PRO A 249 15.54 3.62 4.21
CA PRO A 249 16.30 2.59 3.50
C PRO A 249 16.92 1.57 4.45
N THR A 250 17.34 0.46 3.87
CA THR A 250 18.31 -0.43 4.48
C THR A 250 19.63 0.32 4.71
N THR A 251 20.21 0.15 5.91
CA THR A 251 21.51 0.75 6.31
C THR A 251 22.43 -0.33 6.88
N ASP A 252 23.55 0.06 7.45
CA ASP A 252 24.42 -0.85 8.20
C ASP A 252 23.76 -1.41 9.47
N ILE A 253 22.81 -0.67 10.07
CA ILE A 253 21.99 -1.07 11.24
C ILE A 253 20.69 -1.72 10.78
N ALA A 254 19.90 -1.02 9.96
CA ALA A 254 18.63 -1.51 9.43
C ALA A 254 18.88 -2.51 8.29
N LYS A 255 18.92 -3.80 8.63
CA LYS A 255 19.13 -4.89 7.66
C LYS A 255 17.95 -5.05 6.71
N PRO A 256 18.15 -5.59 5.49
CA PRO A 256 17.06 -5.91 4.57
C PRO A 256 16.03 -6.81 5.25
N GLU A 257 14.75 -6.46 5.10
CA GLU A 257 13.67 -7.38 5.43
C GLU A 257 13.68 -8.55 4.46
N LYS A 258 13.45 -9.76 4.98
CA LYS A 258 13.39 -11.00 4.21
C LYS A 258 12.03 -11.62 4.42
N GLY A 259 11.38 -11.98 3.33
CA GLY A 259 10.07 -12.59 3.40
C GLY A 259 9.95 -13.80 2.50
N PHE A 260 9.26 -14.83 2.97
CA PHE A 260 8.79 -15.90 2.11
C PHE A 260 7.27 -16.05 2.21
N GLN A 261 6.67 -16.50 1.15
CA GLN A 261 5.25 -16.81 1.09
C GLN A 261 5.05 -18.14 0.37
N ALA A 262 4.24 -19.01 0.95
CA ALA A 262 3.74 -20.23 0.32
C ALA A 262 2.21 -20.18 0.28
N SER A 263 1.62 -20.63 -0.83
CA SER A 263 0.16 -20.74 -0.97
C SER A 263 -0.23 -21.97 -1.75
N LEU A 264 -1.43 -22.49 -1.45
CA LEU A 264 -2.06 -23.60 -2.15
C LEU A 264 -3.55 -23.35 -2.23
N GLY A 265 -4.14 -23.53 -3.41
CA GLY A 265 -5.56 -23.30 -3.64
C GLY A 265 -6.19 -24.36 -4.53
N TYR A 266 -7.44 -24.66 -4.27
CA TYR A 266 -8.31 -25.43 -5.15
C TYR A 266 -9.38 -24.54 -5.76
N PHE A 267 -9.56 -24.65 -7.05
CA PHE A 267 -10.46 -23.84 -7.87
C PHE A 267 -11.42 -24.75 -8.60
N GLN A 268 -12.70 -24.47 -8.54
CA GLN A 268 -13.74 -25.25 -9.18
C GLN A 268 -14.81 -24.36 -9.78
N ASN A 269 -15.14 -24.60 -11.03
CA ASN A 269 -16.29 -24.00 -11.69
C ASN A 269 -17.42 -25.02 -11.77
N PHE A 270 -18.65 -24.54 -11.64
CA PHE A 270 -19.86 -25.33 -11.69
C PHE A 270 -20.86 -24.77 -12.70
N PHE A 271 -21.76 -25.63 -13.19
CA PHE A 271 -22.88 -25.24 -14.05
C PHE A 271 -22.43 -24.48 -15.31
N ASP A 272 -21.58 -25.12 -16.13
CA ASP A 272 -21.02 -24.53 -17.35
C ASP A 272 -20.32 -23.17 -17.09
N ASP A 273 -19.46 -23.14 -16.09
CA ASP A 273 -18.69 -21.97 -15.64
C ASP A 273 -19.55 -20.78 -15.15
N ASN A 274 -20.84 -21.03 -14.85
CA ASN A 274 -21.71 -20.00 -14.30
C ASN A 274 -21.34 -19.63 -12.84
N TYR A 275 -20.79 -20.58 -12.09
CA TYR A 275 -20.27 -20.35 -10.74
C TYR A 275 -18.79 -20.69 -10.68
N GLU A 276 -18.00 -19.74 -10.21
CA GLU A 276 -16.57 -19.91 -9.94
C GLU A 276 -16.36 -19.94 -8.43
N THR A 277 -15.62 -20.95 -7.93
CA THR A 277 -15.30 -21.06 -6.50
C THR A 277 -13.83 -21.28 -6.30
N SER A 278 -13.28 -20.80 -5.19
CA SER A 278 -11.96 -21.19 -4.73
C SER A 278 -11.87 -21.27 -3.19
N VAL A 279 -10.95 -22.12 -2.75
CA VAL A 279 -10.46 -22.20 -1.37
C VAL A 279 -8.95 -22.14 -1.45
N GLU A 280 -8.36 -21.14 -0.79
CA GLU A 280 -6.92 -20.94 -0.79
C GLU A 280 -6.40 -20.83 0.63
N VAL A 281 -5.22 -21.40 0.90
CA VAL A 281 -4.50 -21.27 2.15
C VAL A 281 -3.14 -20.67 1.89
N TYR A 282 -2.66 -19.84 2.80
CA TYR A 282 -1.33 -19.24 2.68
C TYR A 282 -0.63 -19.13 4.03
N TYR A 283 0.69 -19.11 3.95
CA TYR A 283 1.58 -18.77 5.05
C TYR A 283 2.68 -17.84 4.55
N LYS A 284 2.93 -16.76 5.30
CA LYS A 284 3.99 -15.77 5.06
C LYS A 284 4.84 -15.64 6.32
N GLY A 285 6.17 -15.74 6.18
CA GLY A 285 7.13 -15.46 7.23
C GLY A 285 7.99 -14.27 6.85
N MET A 286 8.29 -13.40 7.83
CA MET A 286 9.07 -12.16 7.66
C MET A 286 10.15 -12.07 8.73
N LYS A 287 11.37 -11.68 8.36
CA LYS A 287 12.52 -11.48 9.25
C LYS A 287 13.14 -10.10 9.03
N ASN A 288 13.80 -9.58 10.04
CA ASN A 288 14.38 -8.24 10.08
C ASN A 288 13.33 -7.15 9.85
N MET A 289 12.09 -7.38 10.29
CA MET A 289 11.07 -6.33 10.32
C MET A 289 11.52 -5.19 11.20
N VAL A 290 11.09 -3.97 10.86
CA VAL A 290 11.55 -2.74 11.50
C VAL A 290 10.38 -2.05 12.19
N GLU A 291 10.57 -1.65 13.44
CA GLU A 291 9.68 -0.74 14.17
C GLU A 291 10.50 0.27 14.97
N PHE A 292 9.89 1.38 15.40
CA PHE A 292 10.52 2.30 16.35
C PHE A 292 10.52 1.70 17.75
N LYS A 293 11.56 2.02 18.52
CA LYS A 293 11.60 1.78 19.99
C LYS A 293 10.36 2.41 20.63
N GLU A 294 9.88 1.79 21.70
CA GLU A 294 8.77 2.37 22.46
C GLU A 294 9.14 3.75 23.00
N GLY A 295 8.28 4.74 22.75
CA GLY A 295 8.49 6.13 23.14
C GLY A 295 9.47 6.93 22.28
N ALA A 296 10.11 6.36 21.27
CA ALA A 296 11.02 7.08 20.39
C ALA A 296 10.26 7.97 19.40
N LEU A 297 10.69 9.22 19.28
CA LEU A 297 10.21 10.17 18.27
C LEU A 297 11.37 10.54 17.34
N PRO A 298 11.22 10.46 16.02
CA PRO A 298 12.22 10.96 15.07
C PRO A 298 12.41 12.45 15.24
N GLY A 299 13.65 12.89 15.33
CA GLY A 299 14.00 14.30 15.47
C GLY A 299 14.27 14.74 16.93
N ASP A 300 14.13 13.86 17.92
CA ASP A 300 14.45 14.16 19.32
C ASP A 300 15.93 14.53 19.54
N ASN A 301 16.80 14.21 18.59
CA ASN A 301 18.22 14.47 18.73
C ASN A 301 18.86 14.87 17.38
N VAL A 302 19.36 16.12 17.31
CA VAL A 302 20.02 16.69 16.12
C VAL A 302 21.28 15.91 15.72
N ASN A 303 21.94 15.28 16.68
CA ASN A 303 23.18 14.51 16.50
C ASN A 303 22.93 13.01 16.67
N ASP A 304 21.92 12.50 16.00
CA ASP A 304 21.62 11.07 15.99
C ASP A 304 21.11 10.62 14.62
N ASN A 305 21.14 9.31 14.35
CA ASN A 305 20.59 8.74 13.15
C ASN A 305 19.24 8.09 13.49
N THR A 306 18.26 8.25 12.61
CA THR A 306 16.91 7.66 12.77
C THR A 306 16.95 6.16 13.03
N ASP A 307 17.90 5.43 12.43
CA ASP A 307 18.04 3.98 12.61
C ASP A 307 18.57 3.55 13.98
N ASN A 308 19.17 4.45 14.77
CA ASN A 308 19.47 4.20 16.18
C ASN A 308 18.20 4.11 17.05
N LEU A 309 17.07 4.63 16.55
CA LEU A 309 15.77 4.57 17.20
C LEU A 309 14.96 3.35 16.79
N LEU A 310 15.48 2.53 15.88
CA LEU A 310 14.79 1.36 15.35
C LEU A 310 15.12 0.10 16.15
N VAL A 311 14.17 -0.81 16.16
CA VAL A 311 14.29 -2.18 16.68
C VAL A 311 13.89 -3.18 15.61
N PHE A 312 14.40 -4.40 15.72
CA PHE A 312 14.26 -5.42 14.70
C PHE A 312 13.60 -6.67 15.24
N GLY A 313 12.72 -7.25 14.44
CA GLY A 313 11.96 -8.41 14.83
C GLY A 313 11.58 -9.32 13.68
N GLU A 314 10.67 -10.20 13.95
CA GLU A 314 10.10 -11.14 12.99
C GLU A 314 8.57 -11.10 13.02
N GLY A 315 7.95 -11.57 11.97
CA GLY A 315 6.51 -11.65 11.89
C GLY A 315 6.05 -12.75 10.97
N TRP A 316 4.79 -13.13 11.09
CA TRP A 316 4.15 -14.11 10.23
C TRP A 316 2.69 -13.77 10.02
N ALA A 317 2.18 -14.21 8.88
CA ALA A 317 0.77 -14.12 8.54
C ALA A 317 0.32 -15.41 7.89
N TYR A 318 -0.88 -15.88 8.23
CA TYR A 318 -1.49 -17.04 7.62
C TYR A 318 -3.00 -16.89 7.58
N GLY A 319 -3.62 -17.58 6.64
CA GLY A 319 -5.05 -17.46 6.47
C GLY A 319 -5.65 -18.46 5.50
N VAL A 320 -6.98 -18.40 5.45
CA VAL A 320 -7.83 -19.13 4.50
C VAL A 320 -8.69 -18.11 3.77
N GLU A 321 -8.73 -18.22 2.46
CA GLU A 321 -9.53 -17.38 1.57
C GLU A 321 -10.58 -18.24 0.89
N LEU A 322 -11.84 -17.81 0.94
CA LEU A 322 -12.97 -18.43 0.28
C LEU A 322 -13.56 -17.46 -0.75
N PHE A 323 -13.79 -17.93 -1.94
CA PHE A 323 -14.36 -17.13 -3.00
C PHE A 323 -15.50 -17.87 -3.69
N LEU A 324 -16.57 -17.15 -3.95
CA LEU A 324 -17.71 -17.62 -4.75
C LEU A 324 -18.17 -16.49 -5.67
N LYS A 325 -18.23 -16.75 -6.96
CA LYS A 325 -18.73 -15.80 -7.97
C LYS A 325 -19.81 -16.44 -8.82
N LYS A 326 -20.88 -15.72 -9.06
CA LYS A 326 -21.88 -16.03 -10.10
C LYS A 326 -21.65 -15.10 -11.28
N ALA A 327 -21.25 -15.67 -12.43
CA ALA A 327 -20.75 -14.94 -13.58
C ALA A 327 -21.85 -14.49 -14.55
N THR A 328 -22.96 -15.22 -14.66
CA THR A 328 -23.97 -15.02 -15.70
C THR A 328 -25.39 -14.89 -15.14
N GLY A 329 -26.31 -14.38 -15.98
CA GLY A 329 -27.73 -14.21 -15.67
C GLY A 329 -28.11 -12.79 -15.27
N LYS A 330 -29.37 -12.58 -14.87
CA LYS A 330 -29.86 -11.27 -14.41
C LYS A 330 -29.22 -10.83 -13.09
N PHE A 331 -28.92 -11.79 -12.21
CA PHE A 331 -28.19 -11.55 -10.98
C PHE A 331 -26.78 -12.13 -11.14
N THR A 332 -25.78 -11.28 -10.96
CA THR A 332 -24.34 -11.62 -10.95
C THR A 332 -23.68 -11.00 -9.74
N GLY A 333 -22.53 -11.49 -9.34
CA GLY A 333 -21.82 -10.95 -8.19
C GLY A 333 -20.87 -11.96 -7.59
N TRP A 334 -20.26 -11.59 -6.47
CA TRP A 334 -19.30 -12.44 -5.79
C TRP A 334 -19.28 -12.21 -4.28
N ILE A 335 -18.81 -13.19 -3.56
CA ILE A 335 -18.55 -13.19 -2.13
C ILE A 335 -17.10 -13.62 -1.94
N GLY A 336 -16.33 -12.78 -1.29
CA GLY A 336 -14.98 -13.10 -0.82
C GLY A 336 -14.95 -13.05 0.70
N TYR A 337 -14.40 -14.08 1.32
CA TYR A 337 -14.20 -14.14 2.76
C TYR A 337 -12.79 -14.58 3.06
N THR A 338 -12.10 -13.85 3.93
CA THR A 338 -10.77 -14.18 4.43
C THR A 338 -10.81 -14.29 5.95
N TRP A 339 -10.32 -15.41 6.43
CA TRP A 339 -9.88 -15.55 7.82
C TRP A 339 -8.36 -15.47 7.85
N ALA A 340 -7.80 -14.53 8.61
CA ALA A 340 -6.37 -14.31 8.66
C ALA A 340 -5.88 -14.03 10.08
N LYS A 341 -4.59 -14.32 10.32
CA LYS A 341 -3.88 -13.93 11.54
C LYS A 341 -2.51 -13.40 11.18
N THR A 342 -2.19 -12.20 11.70
CA THR A 342 -0.90 -11.56 11.50
C THR A 342 -0.30 -11.19 12.85
N GLU A 343 0.87 -11.71 13.16
CA GLU A 343 1.56 -11.55 14.43
C GLU A 343 2.99 -11.08 14.22
N ARG A 344 3.54 -10.45 15.24
CA ARG A 344 4.91 -9.96 15.31
C ARG A 344 5.55 -10.32 16.63
N LYS A 345 6.89 -10.40 16.61
CA LYS A 345 7.72 -10.61 17.77
C LYS A 345 9.00 -9.78 17.64
N PHE A 346 9.20 -8.87 18.58
CA PHE A 346 10.38 -8.02 18.66
C PHE A 346 10.96 -8.15 20.06
N PRO A 347 12.27 -8.45 20.21
CA PRO A 347 12.88 -8.57 21.54
C PRO A 347 12.70 -7.34 22.43
N ASP A 348 12.74 -6.15 21.81
CA ASP A 348 12.72 -4.87 22.48
C ASP A 348 11.32 -4.22 22.55
N ILE A 349 10.28 -4.90 22.10
CA ILE A 349 8.89 -4.47 22.17
C ILE A 349 8.07 -5.52 22.90
N ASN A 350 7.10 -5.09 23.74
CA ASN A 350 6.18 -5.96 24.45
C ASN A 350 6.90 -7.01 25.31
N ALA A 351 8.05 -6.66 25.88
CA ALA A 351 8.95 -7.56 26.64
C ALA A 351 9.31 -8.87 25.88
N GLY A 352 9.44 -8.79 24.56
CA GLY A 352 9.76 -9.92 23.69
C GLY A 352 8.59 -10.90 23.44
N ASN A 353 7.39 -10.60 23.92
CA ASN A 353 6.21 -11.44 23.70
C ASN A 353 5.60 -11.19 22.33
N ILE A 354 4.94 -12.22 21.80
CA ILE A 354 4.18 -12.14 20.54
C ILE A 354 2.99 -11.19 20.71
N TYR A 355 2.73 -10.35 19.70
CA TYR A 355 1.60 -9.46 19.68
C TYR A 355 0.98 -9.36 18.26
N PRO A 356 -0.32 -9.02 18.13
CA PRO A 356 -0.95 -8.82 16.83
C PRO A 356 -0.33 -7.65 16.08
N ALA A 357 -0.17 -7.79 14.77
CA ALA A 357 0.22 -6.65 13.93
C ALA A 357 -0.87 -5.57 13.93
N LYS A 358 -0.49 -4.29 13.79
CA LYS A 358 -1.40 -3.14 13.73
C LYS A 358 -2.58 -3.34 12.76
N TYR A 359 -2.34 -4.01 11.65
CA TYR A 359 -3.32 -4.28 10.59
C TYR A 359 -3.89 -5.72 10.64
N ASP A 360 -3.76 -6.42 11.77
CA ASP A 360 -4.35 -7.75 11.93
C ASP A 360 -5.87 -7.64 11.91
N ARG A 361 -6.49 -8.13 10.85
CA ARG A 361 -7.93 -8.29 10.69
C ARG A 361 -8.25 -9.76 10.66
N ARG A 362 -9.00 -10.23 11.66
CA ARG A 362 -9.31 -11.64 11.80
C ARG A 362 -10.29 -12.15 10.73
N HIS A 363 -11.26 -11.32 10.39
CA HIS A 363 -12.31 -11.60 9.42
C HIS A 363 -12.42 -10.42 8.47
N ASP A 364 -12.43 -10.72 7.20
CA ASP A 364 -12.72 -9.77 6.12
C ASP A 364 -13.74 -10.42 5.17
N LEU A 365 -14.87 -9.76 4.97
CA LEU A 365 -15.96 -10.22 4.11
C LEU A 365 -16.31 -9.10 3.14
N THR A 366 -16.32 -9.44 1.86
CA THR A 366 -16.83 -8.56 0.81
C THR A 366 -17.89 -9.29 0.01
N VAL A 367 -19.04 -8.64 -0.15
CA VAL A 367 -20.16 -9.12 -0.97
C VAL A 367 -20.47 -8.08 -2.02
N VAL A 368 -20.44 -8.45 -3.28
CA VAL A 368 -20.82 -7.59 -4.40
C VAL A 368 -21.94 -8.25 -5.17
N GLY A 369 -23.01 -7.51 -5.42
CA GLY A 369 -24.15 -7.98 -6.20
C GLY A 369 -24.55 -6.98 -7.26
N MET A 370 -24.92 -7.47 -8.43
CA MET A 370 -25.50 -6.69 -9.51
C MET A 370 -26.77 -7.39 -10.01
N TYR A 371 -27.84 -6.62 -10.18
CA TYR A 371 -29.09 -7.11 -10.70
C TYR A 371 -29.54 -6.30 -11.91
N LYS A 372 -29.55 -6.94 -13.06
CA LYS A 372 -30.04 -6.36 -14.31
C LYS A 372 -31.57 -6.45 -14.33
N ILE A 373 -32.25 -5.34 -14.01
CA ILE A 373 -33.70 -5.26 -14.03
C ILE A 373 -34.19 -5.47 -15.48
N ASN A 374 -33.60 -4.70 -16.39
CA ASN A 374 -33.85 -4.75 -17.84
C ASN A 374 -32.61 -4.20 -18.58
N ASP A 375 -32.70 -4.02 -19.92
CA ASP A 375 -31.57 -3.53 -20.71
C ASP A 375 -31.16 -2.09 -20.42
N SER A 376 -32.02 -1.34 -19.73
CA SER A 376 -31.74 0.06 -19.39
C SER A 376 -31.40 0.28 -17.91
N TRP A 377 -31.69 -0.65 -17.00
CA TRP A 377 -31.47 -0.45 -15.58
C TRP A 377 -30.72 -1.62 -14.95
N THR A 378 -29.66 -1.27 -14.22
CA THR A 378 -28.89 -2.19 -13.39
C THR A 378 -28.79 -1.62 -11.97
N LEU A 379 -29.15 -2.42 -10.98
CA LEU A 379 -28.88 -2.14 -9.56
C LEU A 379 -27.60 -2.85 -9.17
N SER A 380 -26.77 -2.21 -8.37
CA SER A 380 -25.59 -2.82 -7.78
C SER A 380 -25.45 -2.46 -6.30
N GLY A 381 -24.84 -3.36 -5.55
CA GLY A 381 -24.56 -3.16 -4.15
C GLY A 381 -23.24 -3.80 -3.75
N SER A 382 -22.57 -3.19 -2.80
CA SER A 382 -21.33 -3.70 -2.22
C SER A 382 -21.43 -3.60 -0.70
N PHE A 383 -21.28 -4.74 -0.03
CA PHE A 383 -21.17 -4.80 1.43
C PHE A 383 -19.78 -5.26 1.83
N ILE A 384 -19.17 -4.53 2.75
CA ILE A 384 -17.85 -4.84 3.30
C ILE A 384 -17.98 -4.95 4.81
N TYR A 385 -17.39 -5.99 5.38
CA TYR A 385 -17.20 -6.16 6.82
C TYR A 385 -15.75 -6.54 7.08
N ALA A 386 -15.10 -5.87 8.02
CA ALA A 386 -13.76 -6.25 8.49
C ALA A 386 -13.66 -6.09 10.00
N THR A 387 -13.01 -7.03 10.66
CA THR A 387 -12.62 -6.89 12.07
C THR A 387 -11.78 -5.63 12.25
N GLY A 388 -11.99 -4.88 13.32
CA GLY A 388 -11.23 -3.66 13.60
C GLY A 388 -9.72 -3.91 13.71
N ASN A 389 -8.93 -2.93 13.31
CA ASN A 389 -7.49 -2.92 13.49
C ASN A 389 -7.14 -2.97 14.97
N THR A 390 -5.96 -3.50 15.27
CA THR A 390 -5.43 -3.50 16.64
C THR A 390 -4.71 -2.19 16.95
N LEU A 391 -4.72 -1.79 18.21
CA LEU A 391 -4.02 -0.61 18.70
C LEU A 391 -3.60 -0.80 20.16
N THR A 392 -2.69 0.06 20.60
CA THR A 392 -2.26 0.15 22.00
C THR A 392 -2.94 1.36 22.63
N LEU A 393 -3.71 1.15 23.69
CA LEU A 393 -4.28 2.22 24.49
C LEU A 393 -3.58 2.31 25.84
N PRO A 394 -3.51 3.50 26.46
CA PRO A 394 -3.04 3.62 27.82
C PRO A 394 -3.98 2.86 28.78
N THR A 395 -3.40 2.14 29.72
CA THR A 395 -4.11 1.38 30.77
C THR A 395 -4.27 2.17 32.06
N SER A 396 -3.38 3.13 32.30
CA SER A 396 -3.39 4.04 33.44
C SER A 396 -2.64 5.31 33.08
N TRP A 397 -2.76 6.30 33.94
CA TRP A 397 -2.03 7.57 33.84
C TRP A 397 -1.57 7.99 35.21
N TYR A 398 -0.55 8.85 35.27
CA TYR A 398 -0.06 9.48 36.46
C TYR A 398 0.51 10.86 36.14
N VAL A 399 0.63 11.70 37.13
CA VAL A 399 1.21 13.05 37.01
C VAL A 399 2.58 13.05 37.61
N GLN A 400 3.57 13.50 36.86
CA GLN A 400 4.93 13.71 37.33
C GLN A 400 5.43 15.07 36.85
N ASP A 401 5.92 15.90 37.75
CA ASP A 401 6.43 17.25 37.46
C ASP A 401 5.45 18.11 36.65
N GLN A 402 4.16 18.05 37.02
CA GLN A 402 3.02 18.70 36.34
C GLN A 402 2.74 18.20 34.91
N ASN A 403 3.39 17.13 34.46
CA ASN A 403 3.15 16.50 33.19
C ASN A 403 2.27 15.26 33.36
N LEU A 404 1.27 15.13 32.50
CA LEU A 404 0.45 13.92 32.40
C LEU A 404 1.21 12.85 31.62
N LEU A 405 1.49 11.74 32.27
CA LEU A 405 2.19 10.59 31.70
C LEU A 405 1.24 9.40 31.60
N PHE A 406 1.36 8.65 30.51
CA PHE A 406 0.54 7.48 30.24
C PHE A 406 1.34 6.20 30.41
N ASN A 407 0.72 5.23 31.06
CA ASN A 407 1.24 3.88 31.15
C ASN A 407 0.49 2.99 30.13
N TYR A 408 1.22 2.35 29.23
CA TYR A 408 0.65 1.53 28.18
C TYR A 408 0.72 0.05 28.56
N GLY A 409 -0.35 -0.69 28.23
CA GLY A 409 -0.39 -2.13 28.37
C GLY A 409 0.36 -2.86 27.25
N GLN A 410 -0.02 -4.11 27.03
CA GLN A 410 0.56 -4.92 25.94
C GLN A 410 0.34 -4.27 24.57
N ARG A 411 1.35 -4.39 23.72
CA ARG A 411 1.33 -3.84 22.34
C ARG A 411 0.15 -4.40 21.55
N ASN A 412 -0.65 -3.52 20.92
CA ASN A 412 -1.78 -3.85 20.07
C ASN A 412 -2.82 -4.81 20.71
N SER A 413 -3.01 -4.72 22.03
CA SER A 413 -3.92 -5.59 22.80
C SER A 413 -5.39 -5.25 22.63
N THR A 414 -5.70 -4.05 22.18
CA THR A 414 -7.08 -3.56 21.98
C THR A 414 -7.44 -3.55 20.50
N ARG A 415 -8.71 -3.80 20.17
CA ARG A 415 -9.23 -3.69 18.80
C ARG A 415 -10.22 -2.55 18.70
N MET A 416 -10.16 -1.82 17.59
CA MET A 416 -11.20 -0.87 17.18
C MET A 416 -12.51 -1.61 16.93
N ALA A 417 -13.62 -0.89 16.95
CA ALA A 417 -14.90 -1.41 16.49
C ALA A 417 -14.78 -1.93 15.04
N PRO A 418 -15.52 -2.99 14.68
CA PRO A 418 -15.49 -3.52 13.32
C PRO A 418 -15.89 -2.45 12.30
N TYR A 419 -15.19 -2.46 11.18
CA TYR A 419 -15.54 -1.67 10.00
C TYR A 419 -16.60 -2.40 9.20
N HIS A 420 -17.72 -1.75 8.88
CA HIS A 420 -18.63 -2.28 7.87
C HIS A 420 -19.39 -1.17 7.15
N ARG A 421 -19.73 -1.42 5.89
CA ARG A 421 -20.35 -0.43 5.02
C ARG A 421 -21.16 -1.12 3.92
N LEU A 422 -22.29 -0.51 3.59
CA LEU A 422 -23.09 -0.86 2.43
C LEU A 422 -23.13 0.33 1.48
N ASP A 423 -22.78 0.08 0.23
CA ASP A 423 -22.88 1.03 -0.87
C ASP A 423 -23.91 0.49 -1.88
N LEU A 424 -24.77 1.35 -2.38
CA LEU A 424 -25.77 1.01 -3.38
C LEU A 424 -25.66 1.93 -4.59
N SER A 425 -25.96 1.40 -5.77
CA SER A 425 -25.98 2.19 -7.01
C SER A 425 -27.11 1.71 -7.93
N ALA A 426 -27.74 2.65 -8.61
CA ALA A 426 -28.64 2.40 -9.72
C ALA A 426 -28.08 3.05 -10.98
N THR A 427 -27.82 2.27 -12.00
CA THR A 427 -27.27 2.77 -13.28
C THR A 427 -28.31 2.64 -14.37
N TRP A 428 -28.60 3.77 -14.99
CA TRP A 428 -29.40 3.81 -16.22
C TRP A 428 -28.50 3.86 -17.44
N TYR A 429 -28.79 3.00 -18.43
CA TYR A 429 -28.11 2.94 -19.71
C TYR A 429 -29.05 3.38 -20.83
N ASP A 430 -28.59 4.29 -21.66
CA ASP A 430 -29.30 4.66 -22.88
C ASP A 430 -29.27 3.50 -23.87
N LYS A 431 -30.37 3.32 -24.64
CA LYS A 431 -30.44 2.31 -25.69
C LYS A 431 -29.40 2.59 -26.77
N ALA A 432 -28.63 1.55 -27.17
CA ALA A 432 -27.58 1.67 -28.16
C ALA A 432 -28.10 2.03 -29.57
N TYR A 433 -29.35 1.70 -29.86
CA TYR A 433 -30.00 1.96 -31.14
C TYR A 433 -31.25 2.82 -30.96
N LYS A 434 -31.54 3.63 -31.97
CA LYS A 434 -32.80 4.38 -32.09
C LYS A 434 -33.53 3.90 -33.35
N THR A 435 -34.84 3.79 -33.26
CA THR A 435 -35.70 3.51 -34.39
C THR A 435 -35.82 4.76 -35.25
N LYS A 436 -35.58 4.65 -36.55
CA LYS A 436 -35.84 5.66 -37.60
C LYS A 436 -36.62 5.03 -38.69
N LEU A 437 -37.50 5.80 -39.35
CA LEU A 437 -38.11 5.41 -40.62
C LEU A 437 -37.07 5.57 -41.74
N ASP A 438 -36.89 4.53 -42.51
CA ASP A 438 -36.09 4.59 -43.74
C ASP A 438 -36.83 5.47 -44.76
N PRO A 439 -36.25 6.57 -45.23
CA PRO A 439 -36.92 7.46 -46.18
C PRO A 439 -37.23 6.79 -47.50
N ALA A 440 -36.52 5.75 -47.90
CA ALA A 440 -36.68 5.07 -49.16
C ALA A 440 -37.77 3.99 -49.14
N THR A 441 -37.95 3.32 -48.00
CA THR A 441 -38.82 2.14 -47.90
C THR A 441 -39.99 2.32 -46.96
N GLY A 442 -40.04 3.41 -46.15
CA GLY A 442 -41.05 3.67 -45.13
C GLY A 442 -41.01 2.66 -43.96
N LYS A 443 -40.01 1.76 -43.92
CA LYS A 443 -39.88 0.74 -42.86
C LYS A 443 -39.06 1.26 -41.69
N GLU A 444 -39.37 0.79 -40.49
CA GLU A 444 -38.53 1.06 -39.30
C GLU A 444 -37.20 0.35 -39.41
N ILE A 445 -36.12 1.13 -39.27
CA ILE A 445 -34.73 0.66 -39.19
C ILE A 445 -34.11 1.02 -37.86
N GLN A 446 -33.26 0.13 -37.32
CA GLN A 446 -32.48 0.40 -36.10
C GLN A 446 -31.17 1.07 -36.47
N VAL A 447 -30.99 2.32 -36.06
CA VAL A 447 -29.79 3.10 -36.33
C VAL A 447 -28.99 3.24 -35.01
N LYS A 448 -27.72 2.84 -35.04
CA LYS A 448 -26.81 3.01 -33.90
C LYS A 448 -26.70 4.49 -33.52
N LYS A 449 -26.88 4.80 -32.23
CA LYS A 449 -26.69 6.15 -31.75
C LYS A 449 -25.20 6.51 -31.78
N ARG A 450 -24.89 7.73 -32.22
CA ARG A 450 -23.55 8.28 -32.18
C ARG A 450 -23.12 8.63 -30.75
N LEU A 451 -24.05 9.15 -29.95
CA LEU A 451 -23.83 9.46 -28.54
C LEU A 451 -24.60 8.45 -27.69
N ARG A 452 -23.91 7.79 -26.79
CA ARG A 452 -24.48 6.90 -25.78
C ARG A 452 -24.21 7.46 -24.38
N ASN A 453 -25.22 7.42 -23.54
CA ASN A 453 -25.11 7.93 -22.17
C ASN A 453 -25.38 6.80 -21.18
N ASN A 454 -24.71 6.87 -20.02
CA ASN A 454 -25.18 6.19 -18.83
C ASN A 454 -25.09 7.14 -17.63
N ILE A 455 -26.06 7.03 -16.73
CA ILE A 455 -26.14 7.81 -15.51
C ILE A 455 -26.21 6.83 -14.35
N ALA A 456 -25.25 6.94 -13.44
CA ALA A 456 -25.23 6.18 -12.18
C ALA A 456 -25.54 7.11 -11.01
N ILE A 457 -26.55 6.77 -10.23
CA ILE A 457 -26.86 7.38 -8.95
C ILE A 457 -26.39 6.40 -7.89
N SER A 458 -25.48 6.84 -7.02
CA SER A 458 -24.84 5.98 -6.03
C SER A 458 -24.91 6.60 -4.65
N VAL A 459 -25.00 5.78 -3.64
CA VAL A 459 -24.96 6.18 -2.24
C VAL A 459 -23.88 5.35 -1.55
N TYR A 460 -22.84 6.03 -1.12
CA TYR A 460 -21.80 5.46 -0.28
C TYR A 460 -22.25 5.47 1.17
N ASN A 461 -22.00 4.40 1.93
CA ASN A 461 -22.33 4.26 3.34
C ASN A 461 -23.82 4.52 3.62
N VAL A 462 -24.71 3.74 2.99
CA VAL A 462 -26.16 3.94 2.97
C VAL A 462 -26.78 4.11 4.36
N TYR A 463 -26.29 3.39 5.36
CA TYR A 463 -26.80 3.47 6.73
C TYR A 463 -25.98 4.41 7.63
N ASN A 464 -25.13 5.29 7.02
CA ASN A 464 -24.40 6.37 7.71
C ASN A 464 -23.60 5.90 8.94
N ARG A 465 -22.94 4.75 8.86
CA ARG A 465 -22.13 4.27 9.97
C ARG A 465 -20.89 5.12 10.16
N ALA A 466 -20.64 5.54 11.39
CA ALA A 466 -19.39 6.16 11.82
C ALA A 466 -18.30 5.09 11.95
N ASN A 467 -17.65 4.71 10.84
CA ASN A 467 -16.56 3.73 10.85
C ASN A 467 -15.28 4.33 11.46
N PRO A 468 -14.59 3.61 12.36
CA PRO A 468 -13.37 4.13 12.98
C PRO A 468 -12.27 4.29 11.94
N PHE A 469 -11.67 5.49 11.88
CA PHE A 469 -10.45 5.77 11.13
C PHE A 469 -9.24 5.69 12.07
N PHE A 470 -9.28 6.43 13.18
CA PHE A 470 -8.36 6.28 14.29
C PHE A 470 -9.04 6.63 15.63
N LEU A 471 -8.42 6.20 16.72
CA LEU A 471 -8.80 6.55 18.08
C LEU A 471 -7.70 7.40 18.70
N TYR A 472 -8.06 8.38 19.52
CA TYR A 472 -7.15 9.15 20.33
C TYR A 472 -7.70 9.30 21.74
N VAL A 473 -6.78 9.53 22.68
CA VAL A 473 -7.14 9.81 24.06
C VAL A 473 -7.23 11.33 24.20
N ASP A 474 -8.34 11.78 24.72
CA ASP A 474 -8.61 13.17 25.01
C ASP A 474 -8.81 13.35 26.52
N ASN A 475 -8.44 14.50 27.04
CA ASN A 475 -8.60 14.85 28.45
C ASN A 475 -9.61 15.97 28.59
N ASP A 476 -10.63 15.71 29.36
CA ASP A 476 -11.62 16.71 29.80
C ASP A 476 -11.40 17.06 31.27
N GLY A 477 -11.58 18.32 31.64
CA GLY A 477 -11.42 18.80 33.00
C GLY A 477 -9.98 19.13 33.41
N ASP A 478 -9.82 19.56 34.66
CA ASP A 478 -8.55 19.95 35.24
C ASP A 478 -8.18 18.98 36.38
N PHE A 479 -6.99 18.38 36.30
CA PHE A 479 -6.53 17.45 37.34
C PHE A 479 -6.30 18.14 38.71
N LEU A 480 -6.06 19.46 38.74
CA LEU A 480 -5.93 20.22 40.00
C LEU A 480 -7.28 20.40 40.70
N ASN A 481 -8.35 20.42 39.96
CA ASN A 481 -9.71 20.54 40.47
C ASN A 481 -10.38 19.19 40.78
N GLY A 482 -9.72 18.09 40.47
CA GLY A 482 -10.22 16.73 40.72
C GLY A 482 -11.35 16.25 39.78
N ASP A 483 -11.64 16.98 38.72
CA ASP A 483 -12.65 16.64 37.69
C ASP A 483 -12.06 16.07 36.41
N PHE A 484 -10.76 15.75 36.44
CA PHE A 484 -10.02 15.21 35.30
C PHE A 484 -10.58 13.85 34.82
N LYS A 485 -10.91 13.76 33.55
CA LYS A 485 -11.43 12.55 32.91
C LYS A 485 -10.73 12.29 31.59
N LEU A 486 -10.21 11.08 31.43
CA LEU A 486 -9.71 10.60 30.14
C LEU A 486 -10.83 9.92 29.38
N THR A 487 -10.99 10.31 28.12
CA THR A 487 -11.97 9.73 27.19
C THR A 487 -11.27 9.26 25.93
N VAL A 488 -11.65 8.09 25.40
CA VAL A 488 -11.19 7.62 24.10
C VAL A 488 -12.17 8.13 23.05
N LYS A 489 -11.73 9.03 22.20
CA LYS A 489 -12.51 9.60 21.11
C LYS A 489 -12.19 8.91 19.79
N GLN A 490 -13.20 8.78 18.93
CA GLN A 490 -13.08 8.17 17.60
C GLN A 490 -13.22 9.25 16.53
N VAL A 491 -12.27 9.25 15.60
CA VAL A 491 -12.42 9.97 14.34
C VAL A 491 -12.96 9.03 13.29
N SER A 492 -14.01 9.46 12.61
CA SER A 492 -14.63 8.72 11.50
C SER A 492 -14.66 9.59 10.25
N LEU A 493 -14.28 8.99 9.14
CA LEU A 493 -14.30 9.63 7.84
C LEU A 493 -15.52 9.12 7.05
N PHE A 494 -15.96 9.94 6.09
CA PHE A 494 -16.95 9.56 5.08
C PHE A 494 -18.31 9.07 5.64
N PRO A 495 -19.17 10.01 6.02
CA PRO A 495 -20.57 9.73 6.33
C PRO A 495 -21.31 9.23 5.08
N ILE A 496 -22.63 9.22 5.08
CA ILE A 496 -23.41 8.97 3.87
C ILE A 496 -23.06 10.00 2.79
N ILE A 497 -22.65 9.53 1.59
CA ILE A 497 -22.28 10.40 0.46
C ILE A 497 -23.08 9.98 -0.77
N PRO A 498 -24.09 10.73 -1.17
CA PRO A 498 -24.72 10.55 -2.47
C PRO A 498 -23.80 11.08 -3.59
N SER A 499 -23.82 10.43 -4.73
CA SER A 499 -23.09 10.85 -5.91
C SER A 499 -23.86 10.55 -7.19
N VAL A 500 -23.65 11.38 -8.20
CA VAL A 500 -24.17 11.17 -9.56
C VAL A 500 -23.01 11.19 -10.53
N THR A 501 -22.90 10.14 -11.33
CA THR A 501 -21.90 10.01 -12.37
C THR A 501 -22.59 9.96 -13.73
N TRP A 502 -22.21 10.84 -14.62
CA TRP A 502 -22.67 10.83 -16.00
C TRP A 502 -21.49 10.46 -16.92
N ASN A 503 -21.65 9.37 -17.65
CA ASN A 503 -20.68 8.93 -18.65
C ASN A 503 -21.32 9.04 -20.06
N PHE A 504 -20.53 9.51 -21.01
CA PHE A 504 -20.94 9.58 -22.39
C PHE A 504 -19.82 9.07 -23.32
N GLU A 505 -20.24 8.42 -24.40
CA GLU A 505 -19.37 7.86 -25.44
C GLU A 505 -19.89 8.32 -26.79
N PHE A 506 -19.01 8.80 -27.66
CA PHE A 506 -19.32 9.33 -29.01
C PHE A 506 -18.41 8.73 -30.09
#